data_3371911d9db9c2ebedad2a1716c63be5
#
_entry.id   3371911d9db9c2ebedad2a1716c63be5
#
_cell.length_a   1.000
_cell.length_b   1.000
_cell.length_c   1.000
_cell.angle_alpha   90.00
_cell.angle_beta   90.00
_cell.angle_gamma   90.00
#
_symmetry.space_group_name_H-M   'P 1'
#
loop_
_entity.id
_entity.type
_entity.pdbx_description
1 polymer ?
#
loop_
_entity_poly.entity_id
_entity_poly.type
_entity_poly.pdbx_seq_one_letter_code
_entity_poly.pdbx_strand_id
1 'polypeptide(L)'
;MYGITDRGETRLRELLVNANPSDDRAFHVQVAFCRFLDPIARLGLFERRRAHLTTGLAKRRRPSDTPTTDPYLHSLKERDITTLTDDLGWLDELTRITQEQLVPAVPKPVVTATGGTHP
;
A
#
# COMPACT_ATOMS: atom_id res chain seq x y z
N MET A 1 -21.78 -23.05 2.42
CA MET A 1 -20.59 -22.30 2.06
C MET A 1 -20.87 -20.83 1.93
N TYR A 2 -20.01 -20.06 2.47
CA TYR A 2 -20.17 -18.65 2.31
C TYR A 2 -19.57 -18.24 1.03
N GLY A 3 -20.35 -17.77 0.14
CA GLY A 3 -19.83 -17.25 -1.09
C GLY A 3 -20.45 -15.90 -1.32
N ILE A 4 -19.66 -14.95 -1.76
CA ILE A 4 -20.20 -13.74 -2.31
C ILE A 4 -20.71 -14.11 -3.68
N THR A 5 -21.94 -13.74 -4.00
CA THR A 5 -22.47 -14.00 -5.35
C THR A 5 -21.63 -13.23 -6.36
N ASP A 6 -21.66 -13.64 -7.62
CA ASP A 6 -20.93 -12.95 -8.68
C ASP A 6 -21.26 -11.47 -8.71
N ARG A 7 -22.54 -11.12 -8.54
CA ARG A 7 -22.95 -9.72 -8.48
C ARG A 7 -22.37 -9.00 -7.28
N GLY A 8 -22.40 -9.65 -6.11
CA GLY A 8 -21.85 -9.08 -4.90
C GLY A 8 -20.34 -8.88 -4.99
N GLU A 9 -19.66 -9.84 -5.62
CA GLU A 9 -18.23 -9.74 -5.81
C GLU A 9 -17.87 -8.60 -6.75
N THR A 10 -18.60 -8.44 -7.84
CA THR A 10 -18.37 -7.33 -8.76
C THR A 10 -18.57 -6.00 -8.06
N ARG A 11 -19.64 -5.87 -7.28
CA ARG A 11 -19.90 -4.63 -6.56
C ARG A 11 -18.82 -4.33 -5.54
N LEU A 12 -18.36 -5.36 -4.83
CA LEU A 12 -17.29 -5.19 -3.87
C LEU A 12 -16.02 -4.68 -4.55
N ARG A 13 -15.68 -5.26 -5.70
CA ARG A 13 -14.52 -4.80 -6.47
C ARG A 13 -14.64 -3.34 -6.87
N GLU A 14 -15.83 -2.94 -7.33
CA GLU A 14 -16.06 -1.56 -7.72
C GLU A 14 -15.86 -0.61 -6.53
N LEU A 15 -16.42 -0.98 -5.38
CA LEU A 15 -16.29 -0.16 -4.19
C LEU A 15 -14.83 -0.06 -3.74
N LEU A 16 -14.10 -1.17 -3.81
CA LEU A 16 -12.69 -1.18 -3.41
C LEU A 16 -11.83 -0.34 -4.34
N VAL A 17 -12.09 -0.42 -5.64
CA VAL A 17 -11.27 0.28 -6.62
C VAL A 17 -11.55 1.78 -6.64
N ASN A 18 -12.79 2.16 -6.40
CA ASN A 18 -13.22 3.55 -6.55
C ASN A 18 -13.12 4.39 -5.28
N ALA A 19 -12.65 3.81 -4.19
CA ALA A 19 -12.52 4.58 -2.96
C ALA A 19 -11.45 5.66 -3.10
N ASN A 20 -11.68 6.78 -2.42
CA ASN A 20 -10.76 7.90 -2.46
C ASN A 20 -9.43 7.53 -1.78
N PRO A 21 -8.29 7.63 -2.46
CA PRO A 21 -7.00 7.25 -1.88
C PRO A 21 -6.56 8.11 -0.71
N SER A 22 -7.21 9.26 -0.49
CA SER A 22 -6.89 10.12 0.66
C SER A 22 -7.61 9.71 1.94
N ASP A 23 -8.56 8.79 1.86
CA ASP A 23 -9.34 8.35 3.01
C ASP A 23 -8.64 7.16 3.67
N ASP A 24 -8.04 7.40 4.85
CA ASP A 24 -7.28 6.37 5.56
C ASP A 24 -8.17 5.19 5.97
N ARG A 25 -9.37 5.49 6.43
CA ARG A 25 -10.29 4.42 6.84
C ARG A 25 -10.70 3.58 5.65
N ALA A 26 -10.99 4.22 4.54
CA ALA A 26 -11.35 3.51 3.33
C ALA A 26 -10.19 2.63 2.86
N PHE A 27 -8.96 3.13 2.98
CA PHE A 27 -7.81 2.35 2.58
C PHE A 27 -7.65 1.10 3.46
N HIS A 28 -7.87 1.23 4.77
CA HIS A 28 -7.78 0.05 5.65
C HIS A 28 -8.81 -1.00 5.25
N VAL A 29 -10.03 -0.58 4.91
CA VAL A 29 -11.06 -1.50 4.42
C VAL A 29 -10.63 -2.13 3.11
N GLN A 30 -10.06 -1.35 2.21
CA GLN A 30 -9.57 -1.86 0.94
C GLN A 30 -8.51 -2.95 1.14
N VAL A 31 -7.58 -2.75 2.06
CA VAL A 31 -6.55 -3.75 2.35
C VAL A 31 -7.19 -5.00 2.95
N ALA A 32 -8.15 -4.82 3.86
CA ALA A 32 -8.80 -5.97 4.51
C ALA A 32 -9.49 -6.89 3.49
N PHE A 33 -9.97 -6.33 2.40
CA PHE A 33 -10.70 -7.10 1.39
C PHE A 33 -9.96 -7.22 0.06
N CYS A 34 -8.70 -6.81 0.00
CA CYS A 34 -7.98 -6.77 -1.27
C CYS A 34 -7.78 -8.16 -1.89
N ARG A 35 -7.91 -9.21 -1.10
CA ARG A 35 -7.81 -10.58 -1.62
C ARG A 35 -8.88 -10.89 -2.66
N PHE A 36 -9.98 -10.12 -2.69
CA PHE A 36 -11.02 -10.29 -3.70
C PHE A 36 -10.68 -9.62 -5.02
N LEU A 37 -9.59 -8.85 -5.06
CA LEU A 37 -9.07 -8.27 -6.28
C LEU A 37 -7.97 -9.17 -6.81
N ASP A 38 -7.80 -9.19 -8.14
CA ASP A 38 -6.65 -9.89 -8.68
C ASP A 38 -5.37 -9.13 -8.33
N PRO A 39 -4.20 -9.78 -8.42
CA PRO A 39 -2.97 -9.12 -7.99
C PRO A 39 -2.64 -7.83 -8.73
N ILE A 40 -2.99 -7.73 -10.01
CA ILE A 40 -2.73 -6.48 -10.77
C ILE A 40 -3.57 -5.34 -10.19
N ALA A 41 -4.84 -5.63 -9.90
CA ALA A 41 -5.72 -4.61 -9.30
C ALA A 41 -5.24 -4.21 -7.91
N ARG A 42 -4.71 -5.16 -7.13
CA ARG A 42 -4.13 -4.85 -5.81
C ARG A 42 -2.96 -3.90 -5.96
N LEU A 43 -2.06 -4.18 -6.89
CA LEU A 43 -0.92 -3.31 -7.12
C LEU A 43 -1.37 -1.91 -7.52
N GLY A 44 -2.38 -1.80 -8.37
CA GLY A 44 -2.92 -0.51 -8.75
C GLY A 44 -3.47 0.26 -7.56
N LEU A 45 -4.16 -0.45 -6.66
CA LEU A 45 -4.68 0.14 -5.44
C LEU A 45 -3.56 0.71 -4.57
N PHE A 46 -2.50 -0.08 -4.36
CA PHE A 46 -1.37 0.34 -3.54
C PHE A 46 -0.58 1.47 -4.18
N GLU A 47 -0.46 1.45 -5.50
CA GLU A 47 0.22 2.52 -6.24
C GLU A 47 -0.48 3.87 -6.06
N ARG A 48 -1.79 3.87 -6.16
CA ARG A 48 -2.56 5.11 -5.98
C ARG A 48 -2.41 5.65 -4.56
N ARG A 49 -2.46 4.77 -3.58
CA ARG A 49 -2.27 5.17 -2.19
C ARG A 49 -0.86 5.70 -1.97
N ARG A 50 0.12 5.03 -2.55
CA ARG A 50 1.51 5.45 -2.45
C ARG A 50 1.73 6.84 -3.03
N ALA A 51 1.14 7.11 -4.19
CA ALA A 51 1.25 8.42 -4.82
C ALA A 51 0.66 9.50 -3.92
N HIS A 52 -0.48 9.22 -3.31
CA HIS A 52 -1.12 10.17 -2.40
C HIS A 52 -0.24 10.45 -1.19
N LEU A 53 0.30 9.41 -0.56
CA LEU A 53 1.13 9.58 0.63
C LEU A 53 2.46 10.27 0.30
N THR A 54 3.05 9.95 -0.83
CA THR A 54 4.30 10.57 -1.27
C THR A 54 4.11 12.07 -1.49
N THR A 55 3.01 12.45 -2.14
CA THR A 55 2.68 13.85 -2.34
C THR A 55 2.48 14.57 -1.01
N GLY A 56 1.76 13.92 -0.08
CA GLY A 56 1.54 14.49 1.24
C GLY A 56 2.83 14.69 2.01
N LEU A 57 3.74 13.72 1.93
CA LEU A 57 5.02 13.80 2.61
C LEU A 57 5.88 14.94 2.05
N ALA A 58 5.91 15.07 0.72
CA ALA A 58 6.65 16.14 0.06
C ALA A 58 6.14 17.52 0.50
N LYS A 59 4.82 17.66 0.61
CA LYS A 59 4.23 18.91 1.07
C LYS A 59 4.67 19.26 2.49
N ARG A 60 4.71 18.27 3.37
CA ARG A 60 5.05 18.49 4.77
C ARG A 60 6.52 18.76 4.98
N ARG A 61 7.37 18.26 4.08
CA ARG A 61 8.81 18.50 4.15
C ARG A 61 9.22 19.80 3.47
N ARG A 62 8.29 20.44 2.76
CA ARG A 62 8.59 21.70 2.09
C ARG A 62 8.90 22.78 3.13
N PRO A 63 9.95 23.56 2.92
CA PRO A 63 10.25 24.66 3.84
C PRO A 63 9.07 25.62 3.87
N SER A 64 8.72 26.07 5.07
CA SER A 64 7.66 27.05 5.21
C SER A 64 8.23 28.46 5.02
N ASP A 65 7.48 29.30 4.32
CA ASP A 65 7.89 30.70 4.15
C ASP A 65 7.89 31.43 5.49
N THR A 66 7.07 30.96 6.42
CA THR A 66 6.98 31.55 7.76
C THR A 66 7.34 30.48 8.77
N PRO A 67 8.58 30.47 9.26
CA PRO A 67 8.96 29.49 10.28
C PRO A 67 8.07 29.66 11.49
N THR A 68 7.53 28.57 12.00
CA THR A 68 6.75 28.62 13.22
C THR A 68 7.63 28.36 14.41
N THR A 69 7.42 29.15 15.47
CA THR A 69 8.09 28.90 16.74
C THR A 69 7.15 28.17 17.70
N ASP A 70 5.94 27.84 17.26
CA ASP A 70 4.98 27.13 18.09
C ASP A 70 5.40 25.67 18.24
N PRO A 71 5.78 25.22 19.44
CA PRO A 71 6.24 23.86 19.63
C PRO A 71 5.15 22.82 19.38
N TYR A 72 3.88 23.18 19.56
CA TYR A 72 2.80 22.23 19.35
C TYR A 72 2.57 21.99 17.85
N LEU A 73 2.62 23.03 17.04
CA LEU A 73 2.52 22.89 15.60
C LEU A 73 3.72 22.11 15.05
N HIS A 74 4.91 22.37 15.59
CA HIS A 74 6.10 21.65 15.19
C HIS A 74 5.94 20.15 15.50
N SER A 75 5.48 19.84 16.70
CA SER A 75 5.28 18.45 17.12
C SER A 75 4.26 17.74 16.23
N LEU A 76 3.17 18.42 15.90
CA LEU A 76 2.14 17.85 15.03
C LEU A 76 2.70 17.57 13.63
N LYS A 77 3.48 18.49 13.10
CA LYS A 77 4.09 18.32 11.79
C LYS A 77 5.06 17.14 11.77
N GLU A 78 5.86 17.00 12.82
CA GLU A 78 6.78 15.88 12.95
C GLU A 78 6.05 14.55 13.00
N ARG A 79 4.94 14.53 13.74
CA ARG A 79 4.12 13.33 13.84
C ARG A 79 3.51 12.96 12.49
N ASP A 80 3.04 13.95 11.73
CA ASP A 80 2.49 13.71 10.41
C ASP A 80 3.52 13.10 9.48
N ILE A 81 4.74 13.61 9.51
CA ILE A 81 5.83 13.09 8.68
C ILE A 81 6.14 11.65 9.07
N THR A 82 6.22 11.37 10.37
CA THR A 82 6.49 10.01 10.86
C THR A 82 5.39 9.06 10.42
N THR A 83 4.13 9.45 10.57
CA THR A 83 3.00 8.61 10.19
C THR A 83 3.03 8.31 8.69
N LEU A 84 3.27 9.32 7.86
CA LEU A 84 3.33 9.12 6.42
C LEU A 84 4.49 8.22 6.03
N THR A 85 5.63 8.36 6.68
CA THR A 85 6.80 7.54 6.42
C THR A 85 6.53 6.08 6.79
N ASP A 86 5.90 5.86 7.94
CA ASP A 86 5.54 4.52 8.39
C ASP A 86 4.54 3.87 7.44
N ASP A 87 3.55 4.63 6.99
CA ASP A 87 2.55 4.12 6.07
C ASP A 87 3.17 3.74 4.73
N LEU A 88 4.13 4.51 4.26
CA LEU A 88 4.84 4.17 3.02
C LEU A 88 5.62 2.87 3.17
N GLY A 89 6.24 2.65 4.33
CA GLY A 89 6.93 1.40 4.61
C GLY A 89 5.97 0.21 4.59
N TRP A 90 4.79 0.39 5.16
CA TRP A 90 3.76 -0.64 5.16
C TRP A 90 3.30 -0.94 3.72
N LEU A 91 3.11 0.10 2.90
CA LEU A 91 2.74 -0.09 1.50
C LEU A 91 3.81 -0.86 0.72
N ASP A 92 5.07 -0.61 1.02
CA ASP A 92 6.16 -1.38 0.39
C ASP A 92 6.03 -2.85 0.72
N GLU A 93 5.67 -3.16 1.95
CA GLU A 93 5.46 -4.54 2.39
C GLU A 93 4.26 -5.17 1.66
N LEU A 94 3.15 -4.45 1.57
CA LEU A 94 1.96 -4.94 0.87
C LEU A 94 2.27 -5.18 -0.62
N THR A 95 3.02 -4.28 -1.22
CA THR A 95 3.44 -4.42 -2.61
C THR A 95 4.32 -5.64 -2.79
N ARG A 96 5.26 -5.85 -1.89
CA ARG A 96 6.15 -7.00 -1.94
C ARG A 96 5.37 -8.31 -1.86
N ILE A 97 4.43 -8.38 -0.92
CA ILE A 97 3.59 -9.57 -0.76
C ILE A 97 2.85 -9.86 -2.06
N THR A 98 2.28 -8.82 -2.67
CA THR A 98 1.49 -8.99 -3.89
C THR A 98 2.37 -9.39 -5.07
N GLN A 99 3.56 -8.81 -5.18
CA GLN A 99 4.49 -9.15 -6.24
C GLN A 99 4.94 -10.61 -6.14
N GLU A 100 5.13 -11.10 -4.94
CA GLU A 100 5.47 -12.51 -4.74
C GLU A 100 4.35 -13.42 -5.22
N GLN A 101 3.11 -13.00 -5.09
CA GLN A 101 1.97 -13.77 -5.58
C GLN A 101 1.88 -13.77 -7.10
N LEU A 102 2.49 -12.79 -7.76
CA LEU A 102 2.54 -12.74 -9.22
C LEU A 102 3.62 -13.61 -9.81
N VAL A 103 4.65 -13.93 -9.02
CA VAL A 103 5.71 -14.79 -9.50
C VAL A 103 5.12 -16.17 -9.75
N PRO A 104 5.27 -16.71 -10.96
CA PRO A 104 4.76 -18.05 -11.24
C PRO A 104 5.35 -19.00 -10.21
N ALA A 105 4.54 -19.95 -9.82
CA ALA A 105 5.00 -20.97 -8.92
C ALA A 105 6.08 -21.80 -9.59
N VAL A 106 6.96 -21.16 -10.27
CA VAL A 106 8.14 -21.77 -10.75
C VAL A 106 8.90 -22.11 -9.52
N PRO A 107 9.15 -23.37 -9.32
CA PRO A 107 9.96 -23.74 -8.24
C PRO A 107 11.20 -22.92 -8.38
N LYS A 108 11.52 -22.26 -7.39
CA LYS A 108 12.78 -21.68 -7.33
C LYS A 108 13.72 -22.73 -7.71
N PRO A 109 14.43 -22.49 -8.66
CA PRO A 109 15.42 -23.45 -9.06
C PRO A 109 16.13 -23.85 -7.83
N VAL A 110 15.99 -24.51 -7.83
CA VAL A 110 16.46 -24.71 -6.91
C VAL A 110 17.57 -24.32 -6.67
N VAL A 111 17.66 -24.26 -6.73
CA VAL A 111 18.47 -23.94 -6.68
C VAL A 111 19.06 -24.18 -6.30
N THR A 112 19.02 -24.56 -6.34
CA THR A 112 19.53 -24.61 -6.14
C THR A 112 20.11 -24.76 -6.01
N ALA A 113 20.31 -25.15 -6.00
CA ALA A 113 20.97 -25.11 -5.90
C ALA A 113 21.47 -25.04 -5.91
N THR A 114 21.59 -25.33 -5.91
CA THR A 114 22.27 -25.16 -5.95
C THR A 114 22.70 -24.86 -5.91
N GLY A 115 22.84 -25.10 -5.76
CA GLY A 115 23.52 -24.76 -5.65
C GLY A 115 23.97 -24.79 -5.61
N GLY A 116 24.05 -25.05 -5.52
CA GLY A 116 24.66 -24.87 -5.48
C GLY A 116 25.10 -25.08 -5.60
N THR A 117 25.04 -25.26 -5.54
CA THR A 117 25.52 -25.18 -5.78
C THR A 117 26.07 -25.19 -6.15
N HIS A 118 26.38 -25.52 -6.07
CA HIS A 118 26.93 -25.33 -6.40
C HIS A 118 27.56 -25.50 -6.34
N PRO A 119 28.25 -26.02 -6.68
CA PRO A 119 28.72 -25.95 -6.47
C PRO A 119 28.93 -25.72 -6.49
#